data_e29b9c14d70f7ce60e61e2573ec80b28
#
_entry.id   e29b9c14d70f7ce60e61e2573ec80b28
#
_cell.length_a   1.000
_cell.length_b   1.000
_cell.length_c   1.000
_cell.angle_alpha   90.00
_cell.angle_beta   90.00
_cell.angle_gamma   90.00
#
_symmetry.space_group_name_H-M   'P 1'
#
loop_
_entity.id
_entity.type
_entity.pdbx_description
1 polymer ?
#
loop_
_entity_poly.entity_id
_entity_poly.type
_entity_poly.pdbx_seq_one_letter_code
_entity_poly.pdbx_strand_id
1 'polypeptide(L)'
;MQDGLLSRDGWYVIDDERSDLLVDGWLCPRDTKSHVQDQYCFVYGNDYKAALADLGAISGRVPMTRKYIHGVWYCRYWDYTSEEFLSIIDGYEENDFPLDNLVFDMGWHTYDAKIGTGHAGSRSWTGYTWERKRIPDPGALIAEVHRRGVTVSLNDHPHDGIRPHEEMYAAFMADMGADPAHPLLFDLGDRKYMETFFKHAHHASEDMGADFWWLDWQQNYLYPEVRGYRSTSLQWINELYYRQTERKGLRGAGYSRWAGWGDHRHPIQFSGDAQANWEMLAFEVKLTAASGNAGCYYWAHDIGGFRGDPNPELTVRWTQFGALSAALRVHSTKDARLDRRPWISGERETAAMRRMYHMRSELMPYIYSSVWQTHSTMVPLNRPMYIDYGSDERAYENEQEFLFGDILLAAPIASPGEGADKTASQKVWFPAGDVWYDYFTHERFDGGQECRIAKPLEEFPLYVRGGWVLPMQPYTPRPASTPFTTLVLRVYPSAGDADNTYTLYEDDGLSRDYERGIHATTELNYRLSLIHIS
;
A
#
# COMPACT_ATOMS: atom_id res chain seq x y z
N MET A 1 18.61 -0.67 -2.56
CA MET A 1 17.51 -0.08 -3.34
C MET A 1 17.81 -0.30 -4.80
N GLN A 2 16.79 -0.52 -5.62
CA GLN A 2 16.93 -0.60 -7.08
C GLN A 2 17.06 0.82 -7.63
N ASP A 3 17.85 1.00 -8.71
CA ASP A 3 17.86 2.27 -9.44
C ASP A 3 16.49 2.52 -10.07
N GLY A 4 16.01 3.78 -9.98
CA GLY A 4 14.74 4.19 -10.58
C GLY A 4 14.88 4.66 -12.00
N LEU A 5 13.75 4.81 -12.69
CA LEU A 5 13.69 5.35 -14.05
C LEU A 5 14.17 6.80 -14.13
N LEU A 6 13.90 7.60 -13.10
CA LEU A 6 14.11 9.05 -13.11
C LEU A 6 15.55 9.40 -12.71
N SER A 7 16.30 9.96 -13.64
CA SER A 7 17.68 10.41 -13.48
C SER A 7 17.81 11.91 -13.77
N ARG A 8 18.67 12.60 -13.04
CA ARG A 8 19.03 14.01 -13.33
C ARG A 8 19.78 14.18 -14.64
N ASP A 9 20.34 13.09 -15.19
CA ASP A 9 20.95 13.10 -16.53
C ASP A 9 19.91 13.16 -17.65
N GLY A 10 18.62 13.00 -17.32
CA GLY A 10 17.49 13.12 -18.23
C GLY A 10 17.28 11.91 -19.14
N TRP A 11 17.89 10.78 -18.81
CA TRP A 11 17.72 9.52 -19.53
C TRP A 11 17.96 8.30 -18.64
N TYR A 12 17.42 7.16 -19.05
CA TYR A 12 17.65 5.87 -18.40
C TYR A 12 17.50 4.73 -19.41
N VAL A 13 18.20 3.61 -19.17
CA VAL A 13 18.09 2.40 -19.97
C VAL A 13 17.66 1.23 -19.11
N ILE A 14 16.56 0.59 -19.47
CA ILE A 14 16.14 -0.69 -18.91
C ILE A 14 16.63 -1.80 -19.85
N ASP A 15 17.47 -2.69 -19.34
CA ASP A 15 17.93 -3.89 -20.04
C ASP A 15 16.93 -5.03 -19.78
N ASP A 16 16.28 -5.50 -20.84
CA ASP A 16 15.29 -6.59 -20.81
C ASP A 16 15.78 -7.86 -21.51
N GLU A 17 17.05 -7.93 -21.92
CA GLU A 17 17.61 -9.06 -22.67
C GLU A 17 17.48 -10.40 -21.96
N ARG A 18 17.47 -10.37 -20.62
CA ARG A 18 17.49 -11.56 -19.78
C ARG A 18 16.15 -11.90 -19.13
N SER A 19 15.11 -11.10 -19.36
CA SER A 19 13.78 -11.39 -18.83
C SER A 19 13.14 -12.57 -19.56
N ASP A 20 12.32 -13.32 -18.86
CA ASP A 20 11.38 -14.23 -19.51
C ASP A 20 10.27 -13.45 -20.21
N LEU A 21 9.61 -14.09 -21.16
CA LEU A 21 8.43 -13.56 -21.83
C LEU A 21 7.17 -13.99 -21.10
N LEU A 22 6.12 -13.18 -21.19
CA LEU A 22 4.78 -13.55 -20.78
C LEU A 22 3.97 -13.92 -22.03
N VAL A 23 3.70 -15.21 -22.23
CA VAL A 23 2.95 -15.74 -23.38
C VAL A 23 1.73 -16.51 -22.88
N ASP A 24 0.55 -16.15 -23.35
CA ASP A 24 -0.72 -16.75 -22.93
C ASP A 24 -0.91 -16.81 -21.41
N GLY A 25 -0.41 -15.74 -20.76
CA GLY A 25 -0.51 -15.60 -19.30
C GLY A 25 0.41 -16.50 -18.50
N TRP A 26 1.46 -17.06 -19.11
CA TRP A 26 2.46 -17.88 -18.43
C TRP A 26 3.87 -17.49 -18.84
N LEU A 27 4.86 -17.79 -17.97
CA LEU A 27 6.26 -17.56 -18.29
C LEU A 27 6.69 -18.43 -19.50
N CYS A 28 7.44 -17.82 -20.40
CA CYS A 28 8.07 -18.47 -21.54
C CYS A 28 9.54 -18.06 -21.56
N PRO A 29 10.48 -19.02 -21.52
CA PRO A 29 11.89 -18.69 -21.61
C PRO A 29 12.21 -17.95 -22.93
N ARG A 30 12.92 -16.84 -22.83
CA ARG A 30 13.41 -16.12 -24.01
C ARG A 30 14.45 -16.97 -24.73
N ASP A 31 14.39 -17.04 -26.07
CA ASP A 31 15.45 -17.69 -26.88
C ASP A 31 16.74 -16.87 -26.80
N THR A 32 17.72 -17.40 -26.07
CA THR A 32 19.03 -16.76 -25.87
C THR A 32 20.04 -17.07 -26.97
N LYS A 33 19.68 -17.89 -27.95
CA LYS A 33 20.55 -18.21 -29.10
C LYS A 33 20.52 -17.12 -30.17
N SER A 34 19.47 -16.32 -30.21
CA SER A 34 19.44 -15.10 -31.02
C SER A 34 20.17 -14.00 -30.23
N HIS A 35 21.23 -13.41 -30.83
CA HIS A 35 21.92 -12.23 -30.30
C HIS A 35 21.03 -10.98 -30.47
N VAL A 36 19.82 -11.00 -29.88
CA VAL A 36 18.90 -9.87 -29.93
C VAL A 36 19.17 -9.04 -28.69
N GLN A 37 19.51 -7.78 -28.86
CA GLN A 37 19.50 -6.78 -27.79
C GLN A 37 18.07 -6.30 -27.64
N ASP A 38 17.55 -6.37 -26.41
CA ASP A 38 16.23 -5.87 -26.06
C ASP A 38 16.38 -4.89 -24.90
N GLN A 39 16.42 -3.61 -25.24
CA GLN A 39 16.67 -2.52 -24.31
C GLN A 39 15.68 -1.39 -24.56
N TYR A 40 15.17 -0.81 -23.49
CA TYR A 40 14.29 0.35 -23.55
C TYR A 40 15.07 1.59 -23.10
N CYS A 41 15.32 2.51 -24.04
CA CYS A 41 16.01 3.76 -23.77
C CYS A 41 14.98 4.88 -23.61
N PHE A 42 14.91 5.45 -22.41
CA PHE A 42 14.07 6.60 -22.07
C PHE A 42 14.91 7.87 -22.14
N VAL A 43 14.44 8.88 -22.88
CA VAL A 43 15.09 10.19 -22.98
C VAL A 43 14.03 11.27 -22.73
N TYR A 44 14.07 11.90 -21.58
CA TYR A 44 13.00 12.76 -21.08
C TYR A 44 13.48 14.12 -20.53
N GLY A 45 14.79 14.34 -20.39
CA GLY A 45 15.31 15.57 -19.76
C GLY A 45 14.78 15.70 -18.32
N ASN A 46 14.08 16.80 -18.05
CA ASN A 46 13.43 17.04 -16.74
C ASN A 46 11.92 16.73 -16.75
N ASP A 47 11.39 16.19 -17.84
CA ASP A 47 9.98 15.79 -17.90
C ASP A 47 9.80 14.36 -17.32
N TYR A 48 9.90 14.28 -16.01
CA TYR A 48 9.76 13.03 -15.27
C TYR A 48 8.37 12.40 -15.40
N LYS A 49 7.32 13.21 -15.58
CA LYS A 49 5.97 12.71 -15.78
C LYS A 49 5.83 12.00 -17.12
N ALA A 50 6.44 12.54 -18.18
CA ALA A 50 6.50 11.87 -19.48
C ALA A 50 7.23 10.52 -19.40
N ALA A 51 8.37 10.45 -18.69
CA ALA A 51 9.11 9.20 -18.50
C ALA A 51 8.24 8.12 -17.81
N LEU A 52 7.49 8.49 -16.78
CA LEU A 52 6.58 7.56 -16.09
C LEU A 52 5.40 7.13 -16.98
N ALA A 53 4.85 8.04 -17.78
CA ALA A 53 3.82 7.72 -18.76
C ALA A 53 4.31 6.74 -19.82
N ASP A 54 5.53 6.92 -20.32
CA ASP A 54 6.19 6.02 -21.29
C ASP A 54 6.44 4.64 -20.67
N LEU A 55 6.85 4.56 -19.40
CA LEU A 55 6.93 3.29 -18.67
C LEU A 55 5.59 2.57 -18.68
N GLY A 56 4.50 3.27 -18.36
CA GLY A 56 3.16 2.71 -18.40
C GLY A 56 2.71 2.27 -19.79
N ALA A 57 3.14 2.97 -20.86
CA ALA A 57 2.84 2.60 -22.24
C ALA A 57 3.55 1.31 -22.67
N ILE A 58 4.77 1.08 -22.19
CA ILE A 58 5.58 -0.10 -22.53
C ILE A 58 5.19 -1.32 -21.70
N SER A 59 5.06 -1.15 -20.38
CA SER A 59 4.93 -2.25 -19.42
C SER A 59 3.53 -2.49 -18.88
N GLY A 60 2.55 -1.72 -19.34
CA GLY A 60 1.21 -1.64 -18.75
C GLY A 60 1.16 -0.65 -17.59
N ARG A 61 -0.02 -0.08 -17.36
CA ARG A 61 -0.22 0.88 -16.27
C ARG A 61 -0.44 0.19 -14.94
N VAL A 62 -0.16 0.89 -13.85
CA VAL A 62 -0.61 0.45 -12.53
C VAL A 62 -2.14 0.34 -12.53
N PRO A 63 -2.74 -0.79 -12.12
CA PRO A 63 -4.19 -0.97 -12.16
C PRO A 63 -4.89 -0.16 -11.07
N MET A 64 -6.19 0.10 -11.25
CA MET A 64 -7.03 0.52 -10.13
C MET A 64 -7.10 -0.61 -9.10
N THR A 65 -6.76 -0.29 -7.88
CA THR A 65 -6.88 -1.22 -6.74
C THR A 65 -8.32 -1.25 -6.22
N ARG A 66 -8.66 -2.25 -5.41
CA ARG A 66 -9.92 -2.24 -4.65
C ARG A 66 -9.87 -1.09 -3.64
N LYS A 67 -10.93 -0.31 -3.54
CA LYS A 67 -10.95 0.95 -2.76
C LYS A 67 -10.57 0.75 -1.30
N TYR A 68 -10.99 -0.35 -0.67
CA TYR A 68 -10.67 -0.64 0.73
C TYR A 68 -9.18 -0.86 1.01
N ILE A 69 -8.37 -1.14 -0.02
CA ILE A 69 -6.91 -1.22 0.09
C ILE A 69 -6.33 0.13 0.55
N HIS A 70 -6.95 1.24 0.14
CA HIS A 70 -6.54 2.59 0.55
C HIS A 70 -7.15 3.05 1.88
N GLY A 71 -7.87 2.20 2.58
CA GLY A 71 -8.47 2.45 3.88
C GLY A 71 -7.50 2.32 5.05
N VAL A 72 -8.08 2.00 6.19
CA VAL A 72 -7.40 1.76 7.47
C VAL A 72 -7.39 0.27 7.76
N TRP A 73 -6.22 -0.27 8.09
CA TRP A 73 -6.03 -1.70 8.35
C TRP A 73 -5.50 -1.94 9.76
N TYR A 74 -6.07 -2.95 10.42
CA TYR A 74 -5.48 -3.51 11.62
C TYR A 74 -4.83 -4.85 11.29
N CYS A 75 -3.57 -5.00 11.70
CA CYS A 75 -2.80 -6.22 11.62
C CYS A 75 -1.96 -6.38 12.87
N ARG A 76 -1.78 -7.61 13.31
CA ARG A 76 -0.82 -7.98 14.35
C ARG A 76 -0.46 -9.44 14.25
N TYR A 77 0.80 -9.78 14.36
CA TYR A 77 1.24 -11.15 14.56
C TYR A 77 0.80 -11.61 15.96
N TRP A 78 -0.40 -12.18 16.05
CA TRP A 78 -1.02 -12.63 17.29
C TRP A 78 -1.99 -13.78 17.02
N ASP A 79 -2.14 -14.69 18.01
CA ASP A 79 -3.03 -15.86 17.90
C ASP A 79 -4.43 -15.49 18.40
N TYR A 80 -5.18 -14.73 17.62
CA TYR A 80 -6.54 -14.30 17.96
C TYR A 80 -7.55 -15.43 17.88
N THR A 81 -8.52 -15.43 18.80
CA THR A 81 -9.79 -16.18 18.66
C THR A 81 -10.79 -15.39 17.82
N SER A 82 -11.91 -16.03 17.44
CA SER A 82 -13.00 -15.35 16.75
C SER A 82 -13.55 -14.16 17.54
N GLU A 83 -13.73 -14.34 18.85
CA GLU A 83 -14.23 -13.29 19.76
C GLU A 83 -13.24 -12.13 19.88
N GLU A 84 -11.94 -12.42 19.93
CA GLU A 84 -10.90 -11.39 19.99
C GLU A 84 -10.82 -10.59 18.69
N PHE A 85 -10.96 -11.22 17.50
CA PHE A 85 -11.06 -10.49 16.25
C PHE A 85 -12.26 -9.54 16.23
N LEU A 86 -13.42 -9.97 16.69
CA LEU A 86 -14.61 -9.12 16.77
C LEU A 86 -14.41 -7.99 17.79
N SER A 87 -13.77 -8.25 18.92
CA SER A 87 -13.46 -7.24 19.94
C SER A 87 -12.51 -6.14 19.43
N ILE A 88 -11.66 -6.44 18.42
CA ILE A 88 -10.86 -5.40 17.77
C ILE A 88 -11.77 -4.42 17.04
N ILE A 89 -12.76 -4.90 16.29
CA ILE A 89 -13.71 -4.04 15.57
C ILE A 89 -14.52 -3.21 16.59
N ASP A 90 -15.01 -3.84 17.68
CA ASP A 90 -15.70 -3.14 18.76
C ASP A 90 -14.83 -2.01 19.34
N GLY A 91 -13.55 -2.30 19.60
CA GLY A 91 -12.62 -1.30 20.15
C GLY A 91 -12.35 -0.13 19.19
N TYR A 92 -12.28 -0.36 17.87
CA TYR A 92 -12.21 0.73 16.89
C TYR A 92 -13.46 1.60 16.91
N GLU A 93 -14.65 0.99 16.97
CA GLU A 93 -15.94 1.69 17.02
C GLU A 93 -16.12 2.46 18.33
N GLU A 94 -15.89 1.83 19.48
CA GLU A 94 -16.03 2.43 20.81
C GLU A 94 -15.08 3.61 21.05
N ASN A 95 -13.90 3.59 20.44
CA ASN A 95 -12.91 4.65 20.58
C ASN A 95 -12.92 5.66 19.42
N ASP A 96 -13.91 5.56 18.53
CA ASP A 96 -14.11 6.48 17.40
C ASP A 96 -12.91 6.51 16.42
N PHE A 97 -12.49 5.32 15.98
CA PHE A 97 -11.49 5.14 14.92
C PHE A 97 -12.10 4.41 13.73
N PRO A 98 -11.75 4.80 12.49
CA PRO A 98 -12.16 4.07 11.29
C PRO A 98 -11.38 2.76 11.15
N LEU A 99 -12.01 1.76 10.54
CA LEU A 99 -11.38 0.48 10.16
C LEU A 99 -12.02 -0.06 8.89
N ASP A 100 -11.23 -0.35 7.86
CA ASP A 100 -11.70 -0.90 6.58
C ASP A 100 -11.26 -2.34 6.37
N ASN A 101 -10.11 -2.74 6.90
CA ASN A 101 -9.57 -4.07 6.70
C ASN A 101 -9.02 -4.68 8.01
N LEU A 102 -9.35 -5.94 8.24
CA LEU A 102 -8.82 -6.76 9.32
C LEU A 102 -7.94 -7.86 8.74
N VAL A 103 -6.65 -7.81 9.08
CA VAL A 103 -5.68 -8.81 8.60
C VAL A 103 -5.59 -9.94 9.62
N PHE A 104 -5.86 -11.15 9.18
CA PHE A 104 -5.62 -12.37 9.95
C PHE A 104 -4.19 -12.83 9.63
N ASP A 105 -3.30 -12.61 10.58
CA ASP A 105 -1.92 -13.07 10.50
C ASP A 105 -1.84 -14.58 10.72
N MET A 106 -0.68 -15.21 10.60
CA MET A 106 -0.45 -16.66 10.60
C MET A 106 -1.30 -17.48 11.58
N GLY A 107 -1.80 -16.85 12.65
CA GLY A 107 -2.70 -17.48 13.61
C GLY A 107 -4.02 -17.99 13.05
N TRP A 108 -4.42 -17.61 11.84
CA TRP A 108 -5.66 -18.09 11.23
C TRP A 108 -5.60 -19.58 10.84
N HIS A 109 -4.43 -20.08 10.46
CA HIS A 109 -4.23 -21.48 10.09
C HIS A 109 -3.45 -22.26 11.16
N THR A 110 -3.51 -23.57 11.05
CA THR A 110 -2.72 -24.48 11.88
C THR A 110 -1.24 -24.31 11.54
N TYR A 111 -0.46 -23.86 12.49
CA TYR A 111 0.98 -23.87 12.41
C TYR A 111 1.56 -24.38 13.73
N ASP A 112 2.51 -25.30 13.67
CA ASP A 112 3.25 -25.80 14.82
C ASP A 112 4.70 -26.01 14.41
N ALA A 113 5.63 -25.44 15.16
CA ALA A 113 7.06 -25.67 14.98
C ALA A 113 7.45 -27.17 15.09
N LYS A 114 6.56 -28.01 15.62
CA LYS A 114 6.71 -29.48 15.68
C LYS A 114 6.23 -30.20 14.43
N ILE A 115 5.40 -29.55 13.58
CA ILE A 115 5.04 -30.05 12.26
C ILE A 115 6.25 -29.80 11.38
N GLY A 116 7.23 -30.69 11.44
CA GLY A 116 8.45 -30.58 10.66
C GLY A 116 8.11 -30.59 9.17
N THR A 117 8.48 -29.55 8.47
CA THR A 117 8.22 -29.40 7.03
C THR A 117 9.23 -30.16 6.17
N GLY A 118 10.23 -30.76 6.78
CA GLY A 118 11.26 -31.56 6.11
C GLY A 118 12.25 -30.76 5.25
N HIS A 119 12.12 -29.44 5.17
CA HIS A 119 13.04 -28.57 4.43
C HIS A 119 13.87 -27.72 5.39
N ALA A 120 15.19 -27.66 5.15
CA ALA A 120 16.08 -26.80 5.91
C ALA A 120 15.66 -25.32 5.76
N GLY A 121 15.29 -24.69 6.86
CA GLY A 121 14.86 -23.29 6.91
C GLY A 121 13.35 -23.06 7.00
N SER A 122 12.51 -24.06 6.77
CA SER A 122 11.08 -23.95 7.03
C SER A 122 10.80 -23.86 8.53
N ARG A 123 9.94 -22.92 8.89
CA ARG A 123 9.52 -22.70 10.29
C ARG A 123 8.06 -23.10 10.51
N SER A 124 7.48 -23.91 9.62
CA SER A 124 6.05 -24.27 9.61
C SER A 124 5.09 -23.06 9.54
N TRP A 125 5.52 -21.98 8.89
CA TRP A 125 4.67 -20.80 8.69
C TRP A 125 3.68 -20.99 7.54
N THR A 126 3.96 -21.91 6.61
CA THR A 126 3.04 -22.31 5.56
C THR A 126 1.88 -23.10 6.14
N GLY A 127 0.65 -22.76 5.76
CA GLY A 127 -0.54 -23.51 6.14
C GLY A 127 -1.83 -22.96 5.54
N TYR A 128 -2.79 -23.87 5.28
CA TYR A 128 -4.06 -23.55 4.64
C TYR A 128 -5.27 -24.16 5.35
N THR A 129 -5.02 -24.98 6.38
CA THR A 129 -6.05 -25.55 7.24
C THR A 129 -6.37 -24.58 8.37
N TRP A 130 -7.61 -24.13 8.48
CA TRP A 130 -8.04 -23.23 9.53
C TRP A 130 -7.80 -23.80 10.93
N GLU A 131 -7.28 -22.98 11.84
CA GLU A 131 -7.08 -23.35 13.26
C GLU A 131 -8.41 -23.33 14.00
N ARG A 132 -9.14 -24.45 13.92
CA ARG A 132 -10.51 -24.59 14.44
C ARG A 132 -10.62 -24.45 15.96
N LYS A 133 -9.54 -24.56 16.71
CA LYS A 133 -9.54 -24.31 18.17
C LYS A 133 -9.71 -22.83 18.49
N ARG A 134 -9.16 -21.96 17.66
CA ARG A 134 -9.28 -20.50 17.81
C ARG A 134 -10.42 -19.94 17.00
N ILE A 135 -10.63 -20.47 15.80
CA ILE A 135 -11.64 -20.03 14.83
C ILE A 135 -12.50 -21.24 14.46
N PRO A 136 -13.47 -21.61 15.31
CA PRO A 136 -14.27 -22.82 15.08
C PRO A 136 -15.07 -22.78 13.78
N ASP A 137 -15.61 -21.62 13.41
CA ASP A 137 -16.36 -21.37 12.18
C ASP A 137 -15.82 -20.12 11.47
N PRO A 138 -14.84 -20.28 10.56
CA PRO A 138 -14.27 -19.15 9.82
C PRO A 138 -15.28 -18.45 8.92
N GLY A 139 -16.22 -19.20 8.31
CA GLY A 139 -17.24 -18.61 7.44
C GLY A 139 -18.16 -17.67 8.23
N ALA A 140 -18.61 -18.09 9.41
CA ALA A 140 -19.42 -17.24 10.29
C ALA A 140 -18.64 -16.01 10.78
N LEU A 141 -17.37 -16.17 11.12
CA LEU A 141 -16.52 -15.04 11.53
C LEU A 141 -16.37 -14.01 10.40
N ILE A 142 -16.01 -14.46 9.20
CA ILE A 142 -15.82 -13.56 8.04
C ILE A 142 -17.14 -12.88 7.68
N ALA A 143 -18.25 -13.60 7.68
CA ALA A 143 -19.58 -13.04 7.42
C ALA A 143 -19.95 -11.93 8.44
N GLU A 144 -19.61 -12.12 9.71
CA GLU A 144 -19.85 -11.10 10.74
C GLU A 144 -18.94 -9.88 10.56
N VAL A 145 -17.67 -10.08 10.21
CA VAL A 145 -16.73 -8.99 9.88
C VAL A 145 -17.27 -8.18 8.69
N HIS A 146 -17.71 -8.84 7.63
CA HIS A 146 -18.32 -8.18 6.45
C HIS A 146 -19.62 -7.45 6.80
N ARG A 147 -20.47 -8.04 7.67
CA ARG A 147 -21.70 -7.38 8.12
C ARG A 147 -21.42 -6.04 8.80
N ARG A 148 -20.24 -5.89 9.41
CA ARG A 148 -19.78 -4.64 10.02
C ARG A 148 -19.07 -3.70 9.02
N GLY A 149 -19.04 -4.05 7.72
CA GLY A 149 -18.43 -3.25 6.66
C GLY A 149 -16.90 -3.28 6.63
N VAL A 150 -16.29 -4.30 7.25
CA VAL A 150 -14.84 -4.52 7.28
C VAL A 150 -14.48 -5.69 6.37
N THR A 151 -13.40 -5.57 5.61
CA THR A 151 -12.87 -6.65 4.75
C THR A 151 -11.84 -7.50 5.50
N VAL A 152 -11.58 -8.70 5.00
CA VAL A 152 -10.65 -9.67 5.59
C VAL A 152 -9.54 -10.01 4.62
N SER A 153 -8.28 -9.86 5.05
CA SER A 153 -7.14 -10.45 4.35
C SER A 153 -6.46 -11.52 5.18
N LEU A 154 -5.93 -12.54 4.51
CA LEU A 154 -5.22 -13.65 5.15
C LEU A 154 -3.74 -13.57 4.83
N ASN A 155 -2.89 -13.72 5.86
CA ASN A 155 -1.44 -13.85 5.70
C ASN A 155 -1.12 -15.21 5.10
N ASP A 156 -0.15 -15.26 4.19
CA ASP A 156 0.30 -16.46 3.51
C ASP A 156 1.83 -16.51 3.38
N HIS A 157 2.39 -17.69 3.66
CA HIS A 157 3.79 -18.04 3.46
C HIS A 157 3.86 -19.32 2.62
N PRO A 158 3.81 -19.27 1.30
CA PRO A 158 3.55 -20.45 0.45
C PRO A 158 4.71 -21.41 0.28
N HIS A 159 5.85 -21.12 0.88
CA HIS A 159 7.14 -21.78 0.67
C HIS A 159 7.09 -23.33 0.65
N ASP A 160 6.35 -23.94 1.58
CA ASP A 160 6.30 -25.40 1.71
C ASP A 160 5.19 -26.05 0.86
N GLY A 161 4.33 -25.26 0.23
CA GLY A 161 3.17 -25.77 -0.50
C GLY A 161 2.16 -26.47 0.40
N ILE A 162 1.32 -27.33 -0.18
CA ILE A 162 0.30 -28.10 0.56
C ILE A 162 0.92 -29.38 1.10
N ARG A 163 0.89 -29.55 2.42
CA ARG A 163 1.60 -30.62 3.16
C ARG A 163 0.64 -31.72 3.64
N PRO A 164 1.14 -32.92 4.00
CA PRO A 164 0.32 -34.07 4.38
C PRO A 164 -0.65 -33.87 5.55
N HIS A 165 -0.39 -32.91 6.44
CA HIS A 165 -1.26 -32.59 7.57
C HIS A 165 -2.44 -31.66 7.20
N GLU A 166 -2.43 -31.07 6.00
CA GLU A 166 -3.47 -30.15 5.56
C GLU A 166 -4.75 -30.90 5.17
N GLU A 167 -5.91 -30.35 5.53
CA GLU A 167 -7.23 -30.94 5.22
C GLU A 167 -7.41 -31.21 3.71
N MET A 168 -6.87 -30.33 2.86
CA MET A 168 -6.98 -30.43 1.40
C MET A 168 -5.92 -31.32 0.73
N TYR A 169 -4.93 -31.84 1.48
CA TYR A 169 -3.78 -32.53 0.90
C TYR A 169 -4.15 -33.70 -0.01
N ALA A 170 -5.05 -34.60 0.45
CA ALA A 170 -5.43 -35.76 -0.34
C ALA A 170 -6.10 -35.38 -1.66
N ALA A 171 -6.96 -34.37 -1.65
CA ALA A 171 -7.63 -33.86 -2.86
C ALA A 171 -6.64 -33.16 -3.80
N PHE A 172 -5.71 -32.38 -3.25
CA PHE A 172 -4.63 -31.76 -4.02
C PHE A 172 -3.77 -32.80 -4.75
N MET A 173 -3.29 -33.83 -4.03
CA MET A 173 -2.46 -34.88 -4.62
C MET A 173 -3.20 -35.69 -5.68
N ALA A 174 -4.50 -35.94 -5.47
CA ALA A 174 -5.34 -36.63 -6.47
C ALA A 174 -5.47 -35.80 -7.76
N ASP A 175 -5.74 -34.50 -7.66
CA ASP A 175 -5.84 -33.60 -8.82
C ASP A 175 -4.48 -33.47 -9.56
N MET A 176 -3.39 -33.50 -8.81
CA MET A 176 -2.05 -33.54 -9.40
C MET A 176 -1.75 -34.88 -10.10
N GLY A 177 -2.46 -35.96 -9.75
CA GLY A 177 -2.17 -37.32 -10.20
C GLY A 177 -0.87 -37.87 -9.58
N ALA A 178 -0.55 -37.44 -8.36
CA ALA A 178 0.69 -37.77 -7.66
C ALA A 178 0.42 -38.75 -6.49
N ASP A 179 1.45 -39.50 -6.13
CA ASP A 179 1.39 -40.42 -4.99
C ASP A 179 1.40 -39.63 -3.67
N PRO A 180 0.35 -39.75 -2.84
CA PRO A 180 0.29 -39.03 -1.56
C PRO A 180 1.36 -39.43 -0.54
N ALA A 181 2.06 -40.56 -0.74
CA ALA A 181 3.21 -40.94 0.07
C ALA A 181 4.46 -40.06 -0.21
N HIS A 182 4.48 -39.32 -1.32
CA HIS A 182 5.59 -38.49 -1.76
C HIS A 182 5.13 -37.05 -1.97
N PRO A 183 5.13 -36.20 -0.91
CA PRO A 183 4.67 -34.83 -1.02
C PRO A 183 5.42 -34.03 -2.09
N LEU A 184 4.67 -33.31 -2.93
CA LEU A 184 5.24 -32.43 -3.95
C LEU A 184 5.90 -31.20 -3.31
N LEU A 185 6.99 -30.75 -3.92
CA LEU A 185 7.59 -29.46 -3.58
C LEU A 185 6.76 -28.32 -4.21
N PHE A 186 6.80 -27.14 -3.57
CA PHE A 186 6.22 -25.95 -4.14
C PHE A 186 6.94 -25.59 -5.44
N ASP A 187 6.22 -25.51 -6.55
CA ASP A 187 6.79 -25.30 -7.88
C ASP A 187 6.08 -24.23 -8.67
N LEU A 188 6.63 -23.01 -8.62
CA LEU A 188 6.12 -21.84 -9.35
C LEU A 188 6.25 -21.98 -10.88
N GLY A 189 7.13 -22.86 -11.38
CA GLY A 189 7.36 -23.08 -12.80
C GLY A 189 6.37 -24.07 -13.42
N ASP A 190 5.65 -24.84 -12.62
CA ASP A 190 4.65 -25.80 -13.10
C ASP A 190 3.25 -25.19 -13.08
N ARG A 191 2.70 -24.91 -14.27
CA ARG A 191 1.36 -24.32 -14.41
C ARG A 191 0.27 -25.16 -13.77
N LYS A 192 0.31 -26.49 -13.97
CA LYS A 192 -0.68 -27.41 -13.37
C LYS A 192 -0.60 -27.38 -11.85
N TYR A 193 0.65 -27.33 -11.31
CA TYR A 193 0.86 -27.21 -9.88
C TYR A 193 0.20 -25.96 -9.33
N MET A 194 0.49 -24.78 -9.90
CA MET A 194 -0.02 -23.51 -9.40
C MET A 194 -1.54 -23.38 -9.55
N GLU A 195 -2.13 -23.82 -10.65
CA GLU A 195 -3.59 -23.82 -10.82
C GLU A 195 -4.26 -24.72 -9.77
N THR A 196 -3.68 -25.92 -9.51
CA THR A 196 -4.17 -26.86 -8.51
C THR A 196 -3.94 -26.35 -7.08
N PHE A 197 -2.79 -25.70 -6.84
CA PHE A 197 -2.46 -25.07 -5.56
C PHE A 197 -3.52 -24.01 -5.20
N PHE A 198 -3.78 -23.03 -6.06
CA PHE A 198 -4.80 -22.01 -5.78
C PHE A 198 -6.20 -22.63 -5.56
N LYS A 199 -6.56 -23.62 -6.34
CA LYS A 199 -7.83 -24.32 -6.18
C LYS A 199 -8.01 -24.88 -4.76
N HIS A 200 -6.98 -25.50 -4.20
CA HIS A 200 -7.07 -26.19 -2.92
C HIS A 200 -6.64 -25.33 -1.72
N ALA A 201 -5.64 -24.47 -1.89
CA ALA A 201 -5.11 -23.64 -0.80
C ALA A 201 -5.95 -22.35 -0.58
N HIS A 202 -6.43 -21.71 -1.67
CA HIS A 202 -7.02 -20.37 -1.59
C HIS A 202 -8.52 -20.34 -1.80
N HIS A 203 -9.03 -21.02 -2.84
CA HIS A 203 -10.40 -20.81 -3.28
C HIS A 203 -11.44 -21.11 -2.20
N ALA A 204 -11.19 -22.10 -1.33
CA ALA A 204 -12.11 -22.39 -0.23
C ALA A 204 -12.25 -21.22 0.76
N SER A 205 -11.13 -20.58 1.12
CA SER A 205 -11.15 -19.40 2.00
C SER A 205 -11.76 -18.17 1.32
N GLU A 206 -11.47 -17.96 0.03
CA GLU A 206 -12.09 -16.88 -0.75
C GLU A 206 -13.60 -17.09 -0.96
N ASP A 207 -14.05 -18.34 -1.08
CA ASP A 207 -15.47 -18.66 -1.18
C ASP A 207 -16.21 -18.50 0.15
N MET A 208 -15.49 -18.60 1.29
CA MET A 208 -16.00 -18.21 2.60
C MET A 208 -16.02 -16.69 2.81
N GLY A 209 -15.30 -15.91 1.96
CA GLY A 209 -15.31 -14.45 2.00
C GLY A 209 -13.96 -13.79 2.23
N ALA A 210 -12.84 -14.51 2.30
CA ALA A 210 -11.53 -13.85 2.33
C ALA A 210 -11.37 -12.97 1.09
N ASP A 211 -11.04 -11.68 1.30
CA ASP A 211 -11.07 -10.68 0.23
C ASP A 211 -9.79 -10.67 -0.58
N PHE A 212 -8.64 -10.82 0.08
CA PHE A 212 -7.33 -10.91 -0.60
C PHE A 212 -6.28 -11.53 0.31
N TRP A 213 -5.06 -11.73 -0.25
CA TRP A 213 -3.96 -12.40 0.41
C TRP A 213 -2.83 -11.43 0.71
N TRP A 214 -2.26 -11.57 1.89
CA TRP A 214 -0.98 -10.97 2.25
C TRP A 214 0.12 -12.01 2.07
N LEU A 215 0.81 -11.93 0.93
CA LEU A 215 1.95 -12.76 0.59
C LEU A 215 3.19 -12.21 1.29
N ASP A 216 3.62 -12.86 2.37
CA ASP A 216 4.81 -12.47 3.10
C ASP A 216 6.07 -13.11 2.50
N TRP A 217 7.20 -13.01 3.14
CA TRP A 217 8.45 -13.52 2.63
C TRP A 217 8.51 -15.07 2.60
N GLN A 218 9.65 -15.66 2.24
CA GLN A 218 9.98 -17.09 2.08
C GLN A 218 9.70 -17.68 0.68
N GLN A 219 8.92 -17.06 -0.18
CA GLN A 219 8.65 -17.58 -1.52
C GLN A 219 9.91 -17.73 -2.38
N ASN A 220 11.00 -17.04 -2.07
CA ASN A 220 12.30 -17.14 -2.76
C ASN A 220 13.44 -17.65 -1.86
N TYR A 221 13.15 -18.20 -0.69
CA TYR A 221 14.17 -18.58 0.28
C TYR A 221 15.04 -19.74 -0.20
N LEU A 222 14.43 -20.78 -0.78
CA LEU A 222 15.15 -21.93 -1.37
C LEU A 222 15.38 -21.78 -2.88
N TYR A 223 14.48 -21.10 -3.56
CA TYR A 223 14.48 -20.94 -5.01
C TYR A 223 14.38 -19.46 -5.36
N PRO A 224 15.52 -18.73 -5.45
CA PRO A 224 15.49 -17.31 -5.80
C PRO A 224 14.93 -17.08 -7.21
N GLU A 225 15.12 -18.06 -8.12
CA GLU A 225 14.57 -18.04 -9.48
C GLU A 225 13.51 -19.14 -9.64
N VAL A 226 12.53 -18.90 -10.51
CA VAL A 226 11.56 -19.91 -10.92
C VAL A 226 12.25 -21.02 -11.69
N ARG A 227 12.02 -22.27 -11.31
CA ARG A 227 12.66 -23.43 -11.94
C ARG A 227 12.42 -23.47 -13.45
N GLY A 228 13.50 -23.39 -14.21
CA GLY A 228 13.46 -23.38 -15.69
C GLY A 228 13.31 -22.01 -16.33
N TYR A 229 13.28 -20.94 -15.52
CA TYR A 229 13.12 -19.56 -15.93
C TYR A 229 14.18 -18.67 -15.29
N ARG A 230 14.24 -17.41 -15.71
CA ARG A 230 15.13 -16.38 -15.16
C ARG A 230 14.43 -15.39 -14.23
N SER A 231 13.12 -15.35 -14.31
CA SER A 231 12.29 -14.55 -13.42
C SER A 231 12.49 -14.99 -11.97
N THR A 232 12.56 -14.03 -11.06
CA THR A 232 12.63 -14.36 -9.64
C THR A 232 11.31 -14.97 -9.16
N SER A 233 11.38 -15.82 -8.15
CA SER A 233 10.19 -16.40 -7.54
C SER A 233 9.23 -15.32 -7.04
N LEU A 234 9.76 -14.20 -6.50
CA LEU A 234 8.94 -13.09 -6.01
C LEU A 234 8.20 -12.37 -7.15
N GLN A 235 8.85 -12.10 -8.29
CA GLN A 235 8.20 -11.48 -9.44
C GLN A 235 7.03 -12.32 -9.95
N TRP A 236 7.27 -13.63 -10.12
CA TRP A 236 6.28 -14.50 -10.70
C TRP A 236 5.12 -14.82 -9.75
N ILE A 237 5.39 -15.01 -8.47
CA ILE A 237 4.32 -15.28 -7.50
C ILE A 237 3.43 -14.06 -7.30
N ASN A 238 3.96 -12.82 -7.33
CA ASN A 238 3.16 -11.60 -7.26
C ASN A 238 2.17 -11.52 -8.44
N GLU A 239 2.60 -11.83 -9.66
CA GLU A 239 1.73 -11.93 -10.84
C GLU A 239 0.62 -12.96 -10.63
N LEU A 240 0.99 -14.18 -10.18
CA LEU A 240 0.03 -15.29 -10.03
C LEU A 240 -1.00 -14.99 -8.95
N TYR A 241 -0.57 -14.47 -7.79
CA TYR A 241 -1.47 -14.13 -6.67
C TYR A 241 -2.41 -12.98 -7.04
N TYR A 242 -1.91 -11.96 -7.70
CA TYR A 242 -2.73 -10.86 -8.17
C TYR A 242 -3.82 -11.36 -9.12
N ARG A 243 -3.45 -12.11 -10.15
CA ARG A 243 -4.38 -12.59 -11.19
C ARG A 243 -5.41 -13.58 -10.68
N GLN A 244 -5.02 -14.49 -9.78
CA GLN A 244 -5.99 -15.46 -9.25
C GLN A 244 -7.13 -14.79 -8.46
N THR A 245 -6.89 -13.62 -7.85
CA THR A 245 -7.94 -12.87 -7.13
C THR A 245 -8.93 -12.17 -8.07
N GLU A 246 -8.65 -12.13 -9.38
CA GLU A 246 -9.57 -11.61 -10.41
C GLU A 246 -10.68 -12.61 -10.78
N ARG A 247 -10.59 -13.87 -10.34
CA ARG A 247 -11.47 -14.97 -10.75
C ARG A 247 -12.98 -14.72 -10.60
N LYS A 248 -13.39 -13.79 -9.72
CA LYS A 248 -14.79 -13.42 -9.52
C LYS A 248 -15.20 -12.14 -10.27
N GLY A 249 -14.42 -11.72 -11.27
CA GLY A 249 -14.63 -10.46 -11.99
C GLY A 249 -14.26 -9.21 -11.18
N LEU A 250 -13.56 -9.40 -10.08
CA LEU A 250 -13.06 -8.33 -9.23
C LEU A 250 -11.72 -7.81 -9.77
N ARG A 251 -11.31 -6.62 -9.32
CA ARG A 251 -9.93 -6.14 -9.49
C ARG A 251 -8.96 -7.10 -8.82
N GLY A 252 -7.81 -7.32 -9.41
CA GLY A 252 -6.73 -8.03 -8.75
C GLY A 252 -6.37 -7.36 -7.43
N ALA A 253 -5.98 -8.15 -6.45
CA ALA A 253 -5.53 -7.67 -5.16
C ALA A 253 -4.47 -8.61 -4.60
N GLY A 254 -3.30 -8.07 -4.31
CA GLY A 254 -2.21 -8.75 -3.65
C GLY A 254 -1.51 -7.77 -2.72
N TYR A 255 -1.13 -8.23 -1.56
CA TYR A 255 -0.32 -7.46 -0.63
C TYR A 255 0.99 -8.23 -0.44
N SER A 256 2.10 -7.68 -0.93
CA SER A 256 3.37 -8.41 -1.02
C SER A 256 4.57 -7.47 -0.92
N ARG A 257 5.76 -8.00 -1.15
CA ARG A 257 7.00 -7.25 -1.22
C ARG A 257 7.29 -6.81 -2.66
N TRP A 258 7.98 -5.68 -2.83
CA TRP A 258 8.40 -5.19 -4.13
C TRP A 258 9.37 -6.16 -4.82
N ALA A 259 9.05 -6.55 -6.06
CA ALA A 259 9.78 -7.56 -6.82
C ALA A 259 10.61 -7.01 -7.99
N GLY A 260 10.61 -5.70 -8.22
CA GLY A 260 11.36 -5.07 -9.30
C GLY A 260 10.51 -4.57 -10.46
N TRP A 261 11.15 -4.29 -11.60
CA TRP A 261 10.47 -3.76 -12.78
C TRP A 261 9.29 -4.64 -13.21
N GLY A 262 8.17 -3.99 -13.51
CA GLY A 262 6.92 -4.66 -13.88
C GLY A 262 5.97 -4.96 -12.72
N ASP A 263 6.48 -4.94 -11.46
CA ASP A 263 5.66 -5.25 -10.28
C ASP A 263 4.63 -4.16 -9.93
N HIS A 264 4.70 -2.99 -10.55
CA HIS A 264 3.65 -1.96 -10.46
C HIS A 264 2.27 -2.46 -10.94
N ARG A 265 2.23 -3.55 -11.69
CA ARG A 265 0.99 -4.20 -12.10
C ARG A 265 0.33 -5.03 -10.99
N HIS A 266 1.02 -5.25 -9.88
CA HIS A 266 0.58 -6.09 -8.75
C HIS A 266 0.61 -5.32 -7.43
N PRO A 267 -0.06 -4.16 -7.31
CA PRO A 267 -0.08 -3.44 -6.04
C PRO A 267 -0.93 -4.20 -5.00
N ILE A 268 -0.63 -4.08 -3.73
CA ILE A 268 0.14 -3.10 -2.98
C ILE A 268 1.35 -3.79 -2.30
N GLN A 269 2.37 -3.03 -1.89
CA GLN A 269 3.58 -3.57 -1.27
C GLN A 269 3.75 -3.12 0.19
N PHE A 270 4.60 -3.84 0.94
CA PHE A 270 5.06 -3.44 2.27
C PHE A 270 6.58 -3.53 2.41
N SER A 271 7.14 -2.74 3.32
CA SER A 271 8.60 -2.63 3.52
C SER A 271 9.20 -3.78 4.35
N GLY A 272 8.37 -4.60 4.97
CA GLY A 272 8.78 -5.69 5.86
C GLY A 272 8.88 -5.27 7.32
N ASP A 273 9.51 -6.12 8.13
CA ASP A 273 9.62 -6.06 9.59
C ASP A 273 10.42 -4.85 10.07
N ALA A 274 9.80 -3.68 10.08
CA ALA A 274 10.44 -2.42 10.45
C ALA A 274 10.84 -2.37 11.93
N GLN A 275 12.01 -1.77 12.24
CA GLN A 275 12.39 -1.47 13.61
C GLN A 275 11.63 -0.23 14.11
N ALA A 276 11.08 -0.31 15.33
CA ALA A 276 10.40 0.83 15.96
C ALA A 276 11.42 1.87 16.47
N ASN A 277 12.01 2.64 15.56
CA ASN A 277 12.95 3.71 15.86
C ASN A 277 12.81 4.89 14.87
N TRP A 278 13.41 6.01 15.21
CA TRP A 278 13.32 7.26 14.43
C TRP A 278 14.00 7.17 13.07
N GLU A 279 15.10 6.42 12.98
CA GLU A 279 15.84 6.22 11.73
C GLU A 279 15.01 5.46 10.71
N MET A 280 14.25 4.46 11.18
CA MET A 280 13.37 3.69 10.30
C MET A 280 12.19 4.54 9.84
N LEU A 281 11.58 5.35 10.70
CA LEU A 281 10.53 6.28 10.29
C LEU A 281 11.05 7.25 9.23
N ALA A 282 12.23 7.85 9.44
CA ALA A 282 12.85 8.74 8.45
C ALA A 282 13.13 8.01 7.12
N PHE A 283 13.60 6.78 7.18
CA PHE A 283 13.83 5.95 5.99
C PHE A 283 12.54 5.65 5.23
N GLU A 284 11.46 5.29 5.93
CA GLU A 284 10.18 4.96 5.26
C GLU A 284 9.52 6.17 4.62
N VAL A 285 9.63 7.37 5.19
CA VAL A 285 9.16 8.62 4.56
C VAL A 285 9.88 8.83 3.22
N LYS A 286 11.22 8.75 3.22
CA LYS A 286 12.04 8.85 2.02
C LYS A 286 11.71 7.74 1.01
N LEU A 287 11.66 6.50 1.46
CA LEU A 287 11.37 5.34 0.62
C LEU A 287 10.03 5.50 -0.10
N THR A 288 8.97 5.88 0.64
CA THR A 288 7.62 6.05 0.11
C THR A 288 7.58 7.10 -0.99
N ALA A 289 8.23 8.24 -0.77
CA ALA A 289 8.28 9.30 -1.77
C ALA A 289 9.06 8.88 -3.02
N ALA A 290 10.24 8.25 -2.86
CA ALA A 290 11.16 7.98 -3.96
C ALA A 290 10.83 6.70 -4.75
N SER A 291 10.11 5.74 -4.18
CA SER A 291 9.91 4.42 -4.79
C SER A 291 9.08 4.43 -6.08
N GLY A 292 8.26 5.47 -6.28
CA GLY A 292 7.56 5.69 -7.53
C GLY A 292 8.48 5.81 -8.74
N ASN A 293 9.75 6.22 -8.55
CA ASN A 293 10.77 6.27 -9.60
C ASN A 293 11.11 4.88 -10.18
N ALA A 294 10.87 3.83 -9.41
CA ALA A 294 11.05 2.44 -9.84
C ALA A 294 9.72 1.74 -10.18
N GLY A 295 8.59 2.48 -10.10
CA GLY A 295 7.27 1.93 -10.35
C GLY A 295 6.55 1.40 -9.09
N CYS A 296 7.13 1.48 -7.89
CA CYS A 296 6.46 1.09 -6.67
C CYS A 296 5.61 2.27 -6.14
N TYR A 297 4.31 2.22 -6.39
CA TYR A 297 3.42 3.37 -6.16
C TYR A 297 2.68 3.34 -4.84
N TYR A 298 2.43 2.16 -4.25
CA TYR A 298 1.56 2.04 -3.09
C TYR A 298 2.20 1.21 -1.98
N TRP A 299 2.35 1.82 -0.81
CA TRP A 299 2.89 1.19 0.38
C TRP A 299 1.85 1.07 1.50
N ALA A 300 1.88 -0.07 2.19
CA ALA A 300 1.23 -0.30 3.46
C ALA A 300 2.28 -0.77 4.47
N HIS A 301 3.00 0.19 5.05
CA HIS A 301 4.08 -0.06 6.02
C HIS A 301 3.58 -0.62 7.35
N ASP A 302 4.49 -1.13 8.17
CA ASP A 302 4.24 -1.49 9.56
C ASP A 302 4.23 -0.22 10.44
N ILE A 303 3.13 0.56 10.40
CA ILE A 303 3.03 1.82 11.14
C ILE A 303 3.23 1.59 12.65
N GLY A 304 4.20 2.32 13.22
CA GLY A 304 4.64 2.17 14.60
C GLY A 304 5.81 1.20 14.78
N GLY A 305 6.23 0.52 13.70
CA GLY A 305 7.30 -0.47 13.70
C GLY A 305 6.87 -1.87 14.16
N PHE A 306 7.39 -2.89 13.47
CA PHE A 306 7.08 -4.29 13.76
C PHE A 306 7.71 -4.78 15.07
N ARG A 307 8.97 -4.43 15.33
CA ARG A 307 9.74 -4.86 16.53
C ARG A 307 10.57 -3.71 17.10
N GLY A 308 10.96 -3.84 18.35
CA GLY A 308 11.74 -2.85 19.10
C GLY A 308 11.13 -2.54 20.44
N ASP A 309 11.37 -1.36 20.97
CA ASP A 309 10.79 -0.93 22.24
C ASP A 309 9.56 -0.03 22.03
N PRO A 310 8.58 -0.08 22.93
CA PRO A 310 7.43 0.80 22.89
C PRO A 310 7.84 2.27 22.97
N ASN A 311 7.36 3.08 22.05
CA ASN A 311 7.54 4.53 22.07
C ASN A 311 6.25 5.21 21.58
N PRO A 312 5.40 5.69 22.50
CA PRO A 312 4.12 6.31 22.15
C PRO A 312 4.26 7.52 21.23
N GLU A 313 5.25 8.39 21.46
CA GLU A 313 5.52 9.56 20.60
C GLU A 313 5.88 9.13 19.18
N LEU A 314 6.80 8.18 19.03
CA LEU A 314 7.18 7.63 17.74
C LEU A 314 5.96 7.04 17.01
N THR A 315 5.08 6.33 17.74
CA THR A 315 3.87 5.74 17.16
C THR A 315 2.93 6.83 16.63
N VAL A 316 2.76 7.94 17.34
CA VAL A 316 1.98 9.09 16.87
C VAL A 316 2.60 9.69 15.61
N ARG A 317 3.92 9.98 15.61
CA ARG A 317 4.62 10.55 14.44
C ARG A 317 4.55 9.61 13.23
N TRP A 318 4.67 8.30 13.46
CA TRP A 318 4.49 7.32 12.39
C TRP A 318 3.05 7.26 11.86
N THR A 319 2.07 7.43 12.74
CA THR A 319 0.65 7.52 12.34
C THR A 319 0.37 8.78 11.50
N GLN A 320 1.02 9.91 11.81
CA GLN A 320 0.94 11.13 11.00
C GLN A 320 1.42 10.88 9.57
N PHE A 321 2.56 10.22 9.41
CA PHE A 321 3.04 9.78 8.10
C PHE A 321 2.10 8.75 7.46
N GLY A 322 1.70 7.72 8.20
CA GLY A 322 0.82 6.66 7.71
C GLY A 322 -0.54 7.14 7.21
N ALA A 323 -1.06 8.23 7.79
CA ALA A 323 -2.32 8.84 7.33
C ALA A 323 -2.22 9.40 5.89
N LEU A 324 -1.01 9.67 5.41
CA LEU A 324 -0.69 10.14 4.06
C LEU A 324 0.13 9.10 3.26
N SER A 325 0.02 7.82 3.59
CA SER A 325 0.51 6.72 2.76
C SER A 325 -0.63 6.08 1.96
N ALA A 326 -0.32 5.17 1.03
CA ALA A 326 -1.36 4.53 0.22
C ALA A 326 -2.37 3.75 1.08
N ALA A 327 -1.93 3.10 2.15
CA ALA A 327 -2.79 2.50 3.17
C ALA A 327 -2.28 2.84 4.57
N LEU A 328 -3.17 3.10 5.52
CA LEU A 328 -2.81 3.24 6.94
C LEU A 328 -2.94 1.87 7.60
N ARG A 329 -1.86 1.11 7.66
CA ARG A 329 -1.81 -0.22 8.25
C ARG A 329 -0.94 -0.21 9.51
N VAL A 330 -1.51 -0.53 10.66
CA VAL A 330 -0.72 -0.79 11.88
C VAL A 330 -0.35 -2.27 11.94
N HIS A 331 0.88 -2.57 12.38
CA HIS A 331 1.34 -3.95 12.53
C HIS A 331 2.44 -4.07 13.58
N SER A 332 2.51 -5.22 14.25
CA SER A 332 3.58 -5.54 15.20
C SER A 332 3.73 -7.05 15.41
N THR A 333 4.89 -7.43 15.94
CA THR A 333 5.21 -8.79 16.37
C THR A 333 4.40 -9.25 17.59
N LYS A 334 4.58 -10.51 18.02
CA LYS A 334 3.96 -11.15 19.20
C LYS A 334 4.43 -10.58 20.57
N ASP A 335 5.17 -9.49 20.61
CA ASP A 335 5.47 -8.80 21.86
C ASP A 335 4.24 -8.03 22.37
N ALA A 336 3.73 -8.41 23.54
CA ALA A 336 2.54 -7.77 24.13
C ALA A 336 2.73 -6.27 24.38
N ARG A 337 3.98 -5.80 24.56
CA ARG A 337 4.31 -4.37 24.75
C ARG A 337 4.13 -3.54 23.47
N LEU A 338 4.15 -4.19 22.30
CA LEU A 338 4.04 -3.54 20.98
C LEU A 338 2.63 -3.61 20.40
N ASP A 339 1.61 -3.58 21.22
CA ASP A 339 0.24 -3.45 20.75
C ASP A 339 0.07 -2.09 20.05
N ARG A 340 -0.50 -2.11 18.82
CA ARG A 340 -0.67 -0.92 17.97
C ARG A 340 -2.12 -0.44 17.91
N ARG A 341 -3.00 -0.95 18.77
CA ARG A 341 -4.35 -0.40 18.88
C ARG A 341 -4.25 1.07 19.32
N PRO A 342 -4.80 2.03 18.56
CA PRO A 342 -4.46 3.44 18.76
C PRO A 342 -4.97 4.04 20.09
N TRP A 343 -5.88 3.37 20.78
CA TRP A 343 -6.48 3.86 22.05
C TRP A 343 -5.75 3.42 23.32
N ILE A 344 -4.65 2.67 23.22
CA ILE A 344 -3.93 2.17 24.41
C ILE A 344 -2.69 3.00 24.78
N SER A 345 -2.30 3.97 23.96
CA SER A 345 -1.01 4.67 24.10
C SER A 345 -1.01 5.84 25.10
N GLY A 346 -2.14 6.14 25.74
CA GLY A 346 -2.35 7.30 26.58
C GLY A 346 -3.39 8.26 25.99
N GLU A 347 -3.98 9.12 26.80
CA GLU A 347 -5.09 9.98 26.39
C GLU A 347 -4.68 10.97 25.29
N ARG A 348 -3.51 11.60 25.44
CA ARG A 348 -2.99 12.58 24.49
C ARG A 348 -2.62 11.94 23.17
N GLU A 349 -1.86 10.85 23.22
CA GLU A 349 -1.43 10.10 22.04
C GLU A 349 -2.63 9.53 21.28
N THR A 350 -3.62 9.00 22.01
CA THR A 350 -4.88 8.54 21.46
C THR A 350 -5.62 9.65 20.71
N ALA A 351 -5.74 10.84 21.33
CA ALA A 351 -6.39 11.99 20.69
C ALA A 351 -5.63 12.46 19.43
N ALA A 352 -4.29 12.50 19.49
CA ALA A 352 -3.45 12.86 18.36
C ALA A 352 -3.61 11.86 17.20
N MET A 353 -3.57 10.56 17.49
CA MET A 353 -3.78 9.51 16.48
C MET A 353 -5.21 9.57 15.92
N ARG A 354 -6.24 9.75 16.75
CA ARG A 354 -7.63 9.85 16.29
C ARG A 354 -7.81 10.95 15.28
N ARG A 355 -7.21 12.12 15.51
CA ARG A 355 -7.21 13.23 14.54
C ARG A 355 -6.67 12.82 13.17
N MET A 356 -5.60 12.02 13.13
CA MET A 356 -5.00 11.54 11.88
C MET A 356 -5.86 10.49 11.17
N TYR A 357 -6.46 9.58 11.93
CA TYR A 357 -7.37 8.58 11.39
C TYR A 357 -8.65 9.23 10.82
N HIS A 358 -9.20 10.23 11.51
CA HIS A 358 -10.35 11.01 11.01
C HIS A 358 -9.97 11.78 9.74
N MET A 359 -8.84 12.49 9.73
CA MET A 359 -8.33 13.18 8.55
C MET A 359 -8.23 12.24 7.35
N ARG A 360 -7.70 11.02 7.55
CA ARG A 360 -7.62 10.03 6.46
C ARG A 360 -9.01 9.61 5.98
N SER A 361 -9.94 9.37 6.89
CA SER A 361 -11.34 9.05 6.53
C SER A 361 -11.97 10.17 5.70
N GLU A 362 -11.77 11.42 6.11
CA GLU A 362 -12.29 12.59 5.42
C GLU A 362 -11.64 12.80 4.04
N LEU A 363 -10.36 12.44 3.88
CA LEU A 363 -9.61 12.56 2.62
C LEU A 363 -9.88 11.40 1.64
N MET A 364 -10.71 10.42 1.94
CA MET A 364 -10.90 9.25 1.07
C MET A 364 -11.32 9.61 -0.37
N PRO A 365 -12.20 10.59 -0.64
CA PRO A 365 -12.51 10.99 -2.01
C PRO A 365 -11.29 11.52 -2.76
N TYR A 366 -10.44 12.30 -2.09
CA TYR A 366 -9.19 12.80 -2.64
C TYR A 366 -8.18 11.68 -2.90
N ILE A 367 -7.99 10.78 -1.92
CA ILE A 367 -7.07 9.63 -2.02
C ILE A 367 -7.47 8.76 -3.21
N TYR A 368 -8.74 8.39 -3.31
CA TYR A 368 -9.19 7.48 -4.36
C TYR A 368 -9.17 8.12 -5.76
N SER A 369 -9.45 9.41 -5.86
CA SER A 369 -9.28 10.17 -7.12
C SER A 369 -7.81 10.28 -7.52
N SER A 370 -6.89 10.43 -6.55
CA SER A 370 -5.45 10.43 -6.81
C SER A 370 -4.92 9.06 -7.21
N VAL A 371 -5.51 7.97 -6.72
CA VAL A 371 -5.25 6.60 -7.21
C VAL A 371 -5.70 6.44 -8.67
N TRP A 372 -6.86 6.97 -9.04
CA TRP A 372 -7.29 7.05 -10.44
C TRP A 372 -6.34 7.87 -11.30
N GLN A 373 -5.86 8.99 -10.81
CA GLN A 373 -4.86 9.80 -11.50
C GLN A 373 -3.56 9.01 -11.70
N THR A 374 -3.08 8.30 -10.68
CA THR A 374 -1.90 7.43 -10.80
C THR A 374 -2.11 6.34 -11.86
N HIS A 375 -3.27 5.68 -11.87
CA HIS A 375 -3.63 4.72 -12.92
C HIS A 375 -3.60 5.35 -14.32
N SER A 376 -4.15 6.54 -14.44
CA SER A 376 -4.32 7.21 -15.74
C SER A 376 -3.02 7.81 -16.29
N THR A 377 -2.11 8.27 -15.41
CA THR A 377 -0.93 9.05 -15.78
C THR A 377 0.39 8.41 -15.39
N MET A 378 0.38 7.39 -14.55
CA MET A 378 1.56 6.80 -13.90
C MET A 378 2.29 7.74 -12.91
N VAL A 379 1.75 8.91 -12.60
CA VAL A 379 2.31 9.83 -11.60
C VAL A 379 1.98 9.31 -10.20
N PRO A 380 2.98 9.08 -9.31
CA PRO A 380 2.76 8.49 -8.00
C PRO A 380 1.87 9.33 -7.08
N LEU A 381 1.05 8.67 -6.27
CA LEU A 381 0.25 9.30 -5.20
C LEU A 381 1.17 10.01 -4.19
N ASN A 382 2.18 9.29 -3.68
CA ASN A 382 3.27 9.89 -2.90
C ASN A 382 4.45 10.12 -3.83
N ARG A 383 4.90 11.37 -3.97
CA ARG A 383 5.99 11.67 -4.89
C ARG A 383 6.93 12.75 -4.36
N PRO A 384 8.23 12.61 -4.61
CA PRO A 384 9.21 13.63 -4.22
C PRO A 384 8.98 14.91 -5.02
N MET A 385 9.40 16.03 -4.45
CA MET A 385 9.15 17.36 -5.01
C MET A 385 9.67 17.53 -6.44
N TYR A 386 10.75 16.85 -6.81
CA TYR A 386 11.37 17.00 -8.14
C TYR A 386 10.52 16.47 -9.30
N ILE A 387 9.52 15.61 -9.05
CA ILE A 387 8.62 15.16 -10.15
C ILE A 387 7.81 16.34 -10.70
N ASP A 388 7.42 17.28 -9.83
CA ASP A 388 6.66 18.47 -10.22
C ASP A 388 7.56 19.71 -10.43
N TYR A 389 8.70 19.79 -9.75
CA TYR A 389 9.58 20.96 -9.73
C TYR A 389 11.02 20.60 -10.13
N GLY A 390 11.19 19.72 -11.11
CA GLY A 390 12.49 19.14 -11.51
C GLY A 390 13.55 20.14 -11.99
N SER A 391 13.17 21.37 -12.33
CA SER A 391 14.10 22.45 -12.69
C SER A 391 14.64 23.26 -11.50
N ASP A 392 14.11 23.07 -10.29
CA ASP A 392 14.59 23.74 -9.06
C ASP A 392 15.48 22.78 -8.26
N GLU A 393 16.74 23.18 -8.00
CA GLU A 393 17.69 22.36 -7.25
C GLU A 393 17.19 22.01 -5.84
N ARG A 394 16.41 22.89 -5.20
CA ARG A 394 15.85 22.66 -3.86
C ARG A 394 14.87 21.49 -3.81
N ALA A 395 14.25 21.14 -4.95
CA ALA A 395 13.35 20.00 -5.04
C ALA A 395 14.03 18.63 -4.76
N TYR A 396 15.38 18.60 -4.80
CA TYR A 396 16.19 17.40 -4.56
C TYR A 396 16.84 17.35 -3.17
N GLU A 397 16.69 18.41 -2.36
CA GLU A 397 17.44 18.55 -1.09
C GLU A 397 16.72 17.96 0.12
N ASN A 398 15.38 17.97 0.14
CA ASN A 398 14.60 17.54 1.30
C ASN A 398 13.91 16.19 1.08
N GLU A 399 14.58 15.12 1.46
CA GLU A 399 14.05 13.76 1.32
C GLU A 399 12.91 13.43 2.30
N GLN A 400 12.63 14.28 3.28
CA GLN A 400 11.53 14.14 4.24
C GLN A 400 10.27 14.92 3.82
N GLU A 401 10.23 15.42 2.58
CA GLU A 401 9.14 16.21 2.05
C GLU A 401 8.63 15.60 0.75
N PHE A 402 7.32 15.57 0.58
CA PHE A 402 6.70 15.00 -0.60
C PHE A 402 5.33 15.63 -0.91
N LEU A 403 4.90 15.53 -2.15
CA LEU A 403 3.50 15.76 -2.52
C LEU A 403 2.69 14.48 -2.33
N PHE A 404 1.52 14.63 -1.72
CA PHE A 404 0.49 13.61 -1.64
C PHE A 404 -0.68 13.99 -2.55
N GLY A 405 -0.76 13.37 -3.73
CA GLY A 405 -1.56 13.87 -4.84
C GLY A 405 -1.08 15.26 -5.32
N ASP A 406 -1.94 16.03 -5.97
CA ASP A 406 -1.58 17.34 -6.55
C ASP A 406 -1.71 18.51 -5.59
N ILE A 407 -2.46 18.32 -4.47
CA ILE A 407 -2.94 19.42 -3.65
C ILE A 407 -2.25 19.50 -2.28
N LEU A 408 -1.76 18.38 -1.74
CA LEU A 408 -1.18 18.32 -0.40
C LEU A 408 0.35 18.22 -0.46
N LEU A 409 1.02 19.07 0.33
CA LEU A 409 2.46 19.01 0.61
C LEU A 409 2.65 18.58 2.05
N ALA A 410 3.43 17.55 2.27
CA ALA A 410 3.68 16.98 3.59
C ALA A 410 5.19 16.87 3.88
N ALA A 411 5.57 17.21 5.11
CA ALA A 411 6.92 17.01 5.62
C ALA A 411 6.86 16.38 7.02
N PRO A 412 6.63 15.04 7.12
CA PRO A 412 6.49 14.34 8.39
C PRO A 412 7.71 14.53 9.30
N ILE A 413 7.44 14.69 10.59
CA ILE A 413 8.49 14.79 11.61
C ILE A 413 8.97 13.39 11.97
N ALA A 414 10.24 13.11 11.73
CA ALA A 414 10.89 11.83 12.03
C ALA A 414 12.00 11.97 13.08
N SER A 415 11.76 12.81 14.09
CA SER A 415 12.66 13.02 15.23
C SER A 415 11.87 13.24 16.52
N PRO A 416 12.46 12.91 17.70
CA PRO A 416 11.79 13.15 18.97
C PRO A 416 11.58 14.64 19.21
N GLY A 417 10.47 14.98 19.88
CA GLY A 417 10.14 16.33 20.29
C GLY A 417 10.66 16.66 21.69
N GLU A 418 10.71 17.95 21.97
CA GLU A 418 11.17 18.51 23.23
C GLU A 418 10.00 19.05 24.08
N GLY A 419 10.23 19.11 25.39
CA GLY A 419 9.28 19.67 26.33
C GLY A 419 7.99 18.84 26.54
N ALA A 420 7.05 19.42 27.26
CA ALA A 420 5.77 18.75 27.57
C ALA A 420 4.92 18.54 26.30
N ASP A 421 5.02 19.45 25.33
CA ASP A 421 4.24 19.38 24.09
C ASP A 421 4.87 18.50 23.02
N LYS A 422 6.03 17.88 23.32
CA LYS A 422 6.74 17.06 22.34
C LYS A 422 6.91 17.80 21.01
N THR A 423 7.25 19.08 21.08
CA THR A 423 7.44 19.93 19.91
C THR A 423 8.71 19.54 19.18
N ALA A 424 8.58 19.24 17.89
CA ALA A 424 9.72 18.96 17.02
C ALA A 424 9.62 19.80 15.74
N SER A 425 10.74 19.99 15.07
CA SER A 425 10.82 20.85 13.89
C SER A 425 11.22 20.07 12.66
N GLN A 426 10.62 20.45 11.53
CA GLN A 426 10.96 19.93 10.22
C GLN A 426 11.25 21.09 9.25
N LYS A 427 12.19 20.86 8.34
CA LYS A 427 12.47 21.74 7.21
C LYS A 427 11.36 21.57 6.16
N VAL A 428 10.81 22.65 5.66
CA VAL A 428 9.81 22.66 4.59
C VAL A 428 10.23 23.66 3.52
N TRP A 429 10.26 23.23 2.28
CA TRP A 429 10.44 24.08 1.13
C TRP A 429 9.10 24.29 0.42
N PHE A 430 8.69 25.56 0.30
CA PHE A 430 7.51 25.95 -0.44
C PHE A 430 7.90 26.36 -1.86
N PRO A 431 7.51 25.60 -2.91
CA PRO A 431 7.87 25.90 -4.29
C PRO A 431 7.40 27.29 -4.75
N ALA A 432 8.20 27.97 -5.57
CA ALA A 432 7.87 29.28 -6.13
C ALA A 432 6.67 29.18 -7.10
N GLY A 433 5.87 30.25 -7.14
CA GLY A 433 4.67 30.34 -7.99
C GLY A 433 3.37 29.86 -7.32
N ASP A 434 3.49 29.11 -6.23
CA ASP A 434 2.37 28.64 -5.43
C ASP A 434 2.21 29.42 -4.12
N VAL A 435 1.08 29.24 -3.47
CA VAL A 435 0.81 29.63 -2.10
C VAL A 435 0.27 28.43 -1.36
N TRP A 436 0.68 28.27 -0.11
CA TRP A 436 0.36 27.09 0.70
C TRP A 436 -0.32 27.51 1.99
N TYR A 437 -1.24 26.69 2.48
CA TYR A 437 -1.98 26.94 3.71
C TYR A 437 -1.83 25.74 4.64
N ASP A 438 -1.36 26.01 5.85
CA ASP A 438 -1.27 24.98 6.88
C ASP A 438 -2.63 24.29 7.05
N TYR A 439 -2.63 22.96 6.98
CA TYR A 439 -3.87 22.16 7.02
C TYR A 439 -4.65 22.34 8.32
N PHE A 440 -3.95 22.57 9.43
CA PHE A 440 -4.53 22.62 10.78
C PHE A 440 -4.86 24.03 11.25
N THR A 441 -3.99 25.00 10.94
CA THR A 441 -4.12 26.39 11.43
C THR A 441 -4.63 27.38 10.40
N HIS A 442 -4.63 26.99 9.11
CA HIS A 442 -4.95 27.85 7.96
C HIS A 442 -3.96 29.01 7.74
N GLU A 443 -2.82 28.99 8.42
CA GLU A 443 -1.76 29.97 8.20
C GLU A 443 -1.24 29.88 6.77
N ARG A 444 -1.02 31.06 6.16
CA ARG A 444 -0.55 31.19 4.77
C ARG A 444 0.97 31.25 4.70
N PHE A 445 1.53 30.52 3.75
CA PHE A 445 2.94 30.51 3.38
C PHE A 445 3.07 30.82 1.88
N ASP A 446 3.83 31.87 1.56
CA ASP A 446 4.14 32.18 0.16
C ASP A 446 5.22 31.23 -0.36
N GLY A 447 5.13 30.88 -1.65
CA GLY A 447 6.14 30.06 -2.30
C GLY A 447 7.48 30.76 -2.50
N GLY A 448 8.49 29.99 -2.91
CA GLY A 448 9.86 30.49 -3.13
C GLY A 448 10.73 30.54 -1.87
N GLN A 449 10.28 30.03 -0.74
CA GLN A 449 11.00 30.09 0.55
C GLN A 449 11.16 28.71 1.17
N GLU A 450 12.11 28.62 2.08
CA GLU A 450 12.34 27.49 2.95
C GLU A 450 12.15 27.91 4.41
N CYS A 451 11.39 27.16 5.17
CA CYS A 451 11.09 27.44 6.56
C CYS A 451 11.41 26.23 7.45
N ARG A 452 11.85 26.50 8.67
CA ARG A 452 11.89 25.49 9.72
C ARG A 452 10.62 25.59 10.55
N ILE A 453 9.76 24.60 10.43
CA ILE A 453 8.42 24.59 11.02
C ILE A 453 8.43 23.70 12.27
N ALA A 454 8.03 24.27 13.39
CA ALA A 454 7.86 23.55 14.66
C ALA A 454 6.39 23.18 14.87
N LYS A 455 6.12 21.94 15.25
CA LYS A 455 4.77 21.43 15.51
C LYS A 455 4.73 20.60 16.80
N PRO A 456 3.69 20.75 17.62
CA PRO A 456 3.43 19.89 18.77
C PRO A 456 3.10 18.46 18.32
N LEU A 457 2.90 17.54 19.28
CA LEU A 457 2.64 16.13 18.98
C LEU A 457 1.37 15.91 18.15
N GLU A 458 0.38 16.76 18.31
CA GLU A 458 -0.95 16.65 17.67
C GLU A 458 -0.95 17.08 16.20
N GLU A 459 0.15 17.67 15.72
CA GLU A 459 0.25 18.23 14.37
C GLU A 459 1.59 17.90 13.73
N PHE A 460 1.66 18.00 12.43
CA PHE A 460 2.87 17.93 11.64
C PHE A 460 2.79 18.89 10.45
N PRO A 461 3.89 19.24 9.80
CA PRO A 461 3.87 20.08 8.61
C PRO A 461 3.08 19.41 7.48
N LEU A 462 1.88 19.90 7.25
CA LEU A 462 0.96 19.51 6.18
C LEU A 462 0.28 20.75 5.64
N TYR A 463 0.32 20.93 4.32
CA TYR A 463 -0.15 22.15 3.66
C TYR A 463 -1.06 21.82 2.49
N VAL A 464 -2.06 22.68 2.30
CA VAL A 464 -2.96 22.66 1.15
C VAL A 464 -2.52 23.72 0.16
N ARG A 465 -2.39 23.33 -1.10
CA ARG A 465 -2.05 24.24 -2.21
C ARG A 465 -3.21 25.19 -2.50
N GLY A 466 -2.93 26.50 -2.46
CA GLY A 466 -3.92 27.51 -2.81
C GLY A 466 -4.27 27.50 -4.29
N GLY A 467 -5.49 27.88 -4.61
CA GLY A 467 -5.99 27.86 -5.98
C GLY A 467 -6.47 26.48 -6.46
N TRP A 468 -6.64 25.53 -5.57
CA TRP A 468 -7.17 24.19 -5.87
C TRP A 468 -8.38 23.87 -5.00
N VAL A 469 -9.18 22.91 -5.45
CA VAL A 469 -10.34 22.42 -4.72
C VAL A 469 -10.01 21.02 -4.18
N LEU A 470 -9.82 20.89 -2.86
CA LEU A 470 -9.59 19.63 -2.19
C LEU A 470 -10.92 18.94 -1.86
N PRO A 471 -11.27 17.84 -2.53
CA PRO A 471 -12.49 17.11 -2.22
C PRO A 471 -12.32 16.24 -0.98
N MET A 472 -13.27 16.31 -0.07
CA MET A 472 -13.33 15.58 1.18
C MET A 472 -14.75 15.06 1.43
N GLN A 473 -14.93 14.22 2.43
CA GLN A 473 -16.22 13.76 2.93
C GLN A 473 -16.31 14.00 4.45
N PRO A 474 -17.49 13.98 5.06
CA PRO A 474 -17.61 13.87 6.51
C PRO A 474 -16.95 12.58 7.00
N TYR A 475 -16.44 12.62 8.23
CA TYR A 475 -15.91 11.41 8.86
C TYR A 475 -16.92 10.26 8.82
N THR A 476 -16.42 9.06 8.54
CA THR A 476 -17.17 7.80 8.64
C THR A 476 -16.26 6.70 9.17
N PRO A 477 -16.79 5.75 9.98
CA PRO A 477 -15.99 4.64 10.51
C PRO A 477 -15.57 3.62 9.43
N ARG A 478 -16.12 3.71 8.21
CA ARG A 478 -15.85 2.80 7.08
C ARG A 478 -15.64 3.62 5.80
N PRO A 479 -14.55 4.41 5.72
CA PRO A 479 -14.36 5.37 4.62
C PRO A 479 -14.27 4.74 3.23
N ALA A 480 -13.82 3.51 3.13
CA ALA A 480 -13.66 2.85 1.85
C ALA A 480 -14.92 2.09 1.37
N SER A 481 -15.76 1.63 2.30
CA SER A 481 -16.97 0.86 1.97
C SER A 481 -18.28 1.66 2.05
N THR A 482 -18.28 2.79 2.77
CA THR A 482 -19.46 3.66 2.86
C THR A 482 -19.48 4.64 1.70
N PRO A 483 -20.50 4.61 0.81
CA PRO A 483 -20.69 5.65 -0.19
C PRO A 483 -20.89 7.01 0.48
N PHE A 484 -20.15 8.02 0.09
CA PHE A 484 -20.40 9.37 0.60
C PHE A 484 -21.60 10.01 -0.08
N THR A 485 -22.44 10.66 0.71
CA THR A 485 -23.63 11.40 0.24
C THR A 485 -23.44 12.91 0.36
N THR A 486 -22.36 13.33 0.97
CA THR A 486 -21.99 14.73 1.21
C THR A 486 -20.55 14.94 0.77
N LEU A 487 -20.35 15.83 -0.18
CA LEU A 487 -19.03 16.29 -0.61
C LEU A 487 -18.66 17.56 0.17
N VAL A 488 -17.51 17.53 0.84
CA VAL A 488 -16.92 18.70 1.51
C VAL A 488 -15.80 19.23 0.62
N LEU A 489 -15.85 20.50 0.27
CA LEU A 489 -14.82 21.14 -0.54
C LEU A 489 -14.01 22.11 0.33
N ARG A 490 -12.69 21.85 0.45
CA ARG A 490 -11.77 22.78 1.09
C ARG A 490 -11.04 23.57 0.00
N VAL A 491 -11.15 24.89 0.08
CA VAL A 491 -10.63 25.80 -0.95
C VAL A 491 -9.90 26.95 -0.30
N TYR A 492 -8.72 27.28 -0.80
CA TYR A 492 -7.93 28.44 -0.38
C TYR A 492 -7.57 29.32 -1.57
N PRO A 493 -7.47 30.64 -1.37
CA PRO A 493 -7.09 31.57 -2.43
C PRO A 493 -5.73 31.23 -3.06
N SER A 494 -5.62 31.43 -4.37
CA SER A 494 -4.35 31.39 -5.09
C SER A 494 -3.49 32.65 -4.84
N ALA A 495 -2.22 32.61 -5.21
CA ALA A 495 -1.32 33.76 -5.11
C ALA A 495 -1.68 34.88 -6.11
N GLY A 496 -2.34 34.54 -7.21
CA GLY A 496 -2.73 35.44 -8.30
C GLY A 496 -3.87 34.83 -9.10
N ASP A 497 -4.01 35.22 -10.37
CA ASP A 497 -4.96 34.62 -11.28
C ASP A 497 -4.68 33.12 -11.39
N ALA A 498 -5.74 32.30 -11.30
CA ALA A 498 -5.64 30.85 -11.42
C ALA A 498 -6.91 30.27 -12.06
N ASP A 499 -6.71 29.26 -12.87
CA ASP A 499 -7.76 28.43 -13.48
C ASP A 499 -7.29 26.97 -13.41
N ASN A 500 -7.65 26.29 -12.32
CA ASN A 500 -7.24 24.92 -12.04
C ASN A 500 -8.45 24.00 -11.97
N THR A 501 -8.30 22.80 -12.49
CA THR A 501 -9.33 21.75 -12.47
C THR A 501 -8.81 20.53 -11.74
N TYR A 502 -9.55 20.01 -10.76
CA TYR A 502 -9.32 18.72 -10.13
C TYR A 502 -10.44 17.76 -10.53
N THR A 503 -10.11 16.56 -10.92
CA THR A 503 -11.08 15.53 -11.30
C THR A 503 -11.37 14.61 -10.10
N LEU A 504 -12.57 14.71 -9.54
CA LEU A 504 -13.10 13.74 -8.59
C LEU A 504 -13.55 12.49 -9.35
N TYR A 505 -13.07 11.33 -8.91
CA TYR A 505 -13.37 10.02 -9.52
C TYR A 505 -14.20 9.15 -8.58
N GLU A 506 -15.19 8.46 -9.12
CA GLU A 506 -16.08 7.56 -8.40
C GLU A 506 -16.43 6.33 -9.24
N ASP A 507 -16.39 5.15 -8.62
CA ASP A 507 -16.88 3.89 -9.16
C ASP A 507 -17.35 2.97 -8.00
N ASP A 508 -17.58 1.68 -8.27
CA ASP A 508 -18.00 0.73 -7.24
C ASP A 508 -16.88 0.33 -6.25
N GLY A 509 -15.65 0.73 -6.54
CA GLY A 509 -14.48 0.45 -5.70
C GLY A 509 -13.99 -1.01 -5.72
N LEU A 510 -14.56 -1.89 -6.51
CA LEU A 510 -14.35 -3.33 -6.40
C LEU A 510 -14.25 -4.08 -7.74
N SER A 511 -15.17 -3.86 -8.67
CA SER A 511 -15.24 -4.56 -9.94
C SER A 511 -14.26 -4.00 -10.98
N ARG A 512 -14.08 -4.73 -12.08
CA ARG A 512 -13.31 -4.28 -13.25
C ARG A 512 -14.13 -3.43 -14.23
N ASP A 513 -15.28 -2.98 -13.84
CA ASP A 513 -16.20 -2.19 -14.68
C ASP A 513 -15.58 -0.86 -15.13
N TYR A 514 -14.65 -0.31 -14.35
CA TYR A 514 -13.89 0.89 -14.73
C TYR A 514 -13.13 0.71 -16.06
N GLU A 515 -12.64 -0.50 -16.38
CA GLU A 515 -11.96 -0.80 -17.65
C GLU A 515 -12.90 -0.67 -18.86
N ARG A 516 -14.20 -0.75 -18.62
CA ARG A 516 -15.26 -0.57 -19.62
C ARG A 516 -15.86 0.84 -19.61
N GLY A 517 -15.25 1.76 -18.86
CA GLY A 517 -15.72 3.14 -18.73
C GLY A 517 -16.94 3.29 -17.80
N ILE A 518 -17.26 2.30 -16.98
CA ILE A 518 -18.36 2.38 -16.00
C ILE A 518 -17.80 3.00 -14.71
N HIS A 519 -17.75 4.31 -14.70
CA HIS A 519 -17.35 5.16 -13.57
C HIS A 519 -17.93 6.56 -13.77
N ALA A 520 -17.85 7.41 -12.77
CA ALA A 520 -18.21 8.81 -12.84
C ALA A 520 -16.98 9.69 -12.57
N THR A 521 -16.93 10.83 -13.27
CA THR A 521 -15.97 11.90 -12.99
C THR A 521 -16.69 13.22 -12.81
N THR A 522 -16.24 14.01 -11.84
CA THR A 522 -16.76 15.36 -11.59
C THR A 522 -15.59 16.35 -11.61
N GLU A 523 -15.66 17.34 -12.50
CA GLU A 523 -14.65 18.40 -12.53
C GLU A 523 -14.93 19.45 -11.45
N LEU A 524 -13.94 19.68 -10.61
CA LEU A 524 -13.94 20.70 -9.57
C LEU A 524 -13.05 21.86 -10.03
N ASN A 525 -13.67 22.92 -10.51
CA ASN A 525 -12.98 24.05 -11.11
C ASN A 525 -12.79 25.19 -10.09
N TYR A 526 -11.55 25.63 -9.92
CA TYR A 526 -11.21 26.85 -9.22
C TYR A 526 -10.85 27.93 -10.24
N ARG A 527 -11.57 29.08 -10.19
CA ARG A 527 -11.26 30.23 -11.04
C ARG A 527 -11.21 31.50 -10.21
N LEU A 528 -10.09 32.19 -10.26
CA LEU A 528 -9.92 33.51 -9.69
C LEU A 528 -9.27 34.41 -10.73
N SER A 529 -9.91 35.59 -10.99
CA SER A 529 -9.31 36.66 -11.77
C SER A 529 -9.29 37.95 -10.94
N LEU A 530 -8.12 38.48 -10.69
CA LEU A 530 -7.93 39.73 -9.95
C LEU A 530 -8.43 40.98 -10.71
N ILE A 531 -8.73 40.84 -12.01
CA ILE A 531 -9.25 41.93 -12.85
C ILE A 531 -10.69 42.32 -12.44
N HIS A 532 -11.40 41.43 -11.76
CA HIS A 532 -12.80 41.63 -11.36
C HIS A 532 -12.99 41.95 -9.87
N ILE A 533 -11.90 42.15 -9.12
CA ILE A 533 -11.93 42.62 -7.73
C ILE A 533 -11.73 44.16 -7.74
N SER A 534 -12.69 44.89 -8.26
CA SER A 534 -12.73 46.36 -8.21
C SER A 534 -14.00 46.82 -7.52
#